data_82d5184836761e1a94e953f3214af0ad
#
_entry.id   82d5184836761e1a94e953f3214af0ad
#
_cell.length_a   1.000
_cell.length_b   1.000
_cell.length_c   1.000
_cell.angle_alpha   90.00
_cell.angle_beta   90.00
_cell.angle_gamma   90.00
#
_symmetry.space_group_name_H-M   'P 1'
#
loop_
_entity.id
_entity.type
_entity.pdbx_description
1 polymer ?
#
loop_
_entity_poly.entity_id
_entity_poly.type
_entity_poly.pdbx_seq_one_letter_code
_entity_poly.pdbx_strand_id
1 'polypeptide(L)'
;MRTKKGYTLRPLGTEYILVAEGLEVADASRMISMNSTAAFLWMEVEGKEFDAQTLIDLLIDNWEISRETAAKDVDVLLKSWKKADVVVDD
;
A
#
# COMPACT_ATOMS: atom_id res chain seq x y z
N MET A 1 -9.24 5.88 6.82
CA MET A 1 -8.11 6.04 5.91
C MET A 1 -8.50 5.56 4.53
N ARG A 2 -8.05 6.23 3.50
CA ARG A 2 -8.34 5.86 2.11
C ARG A 2 -7.10 6.06 1.26
N THR A 3 -6.97 5.27 0.21
CA THR A 3 -5.92 5.51 -0.78
C THR A 3 -6.27 6.76 -1.59
N LYS A 4 -5.28 7.51 -1.98
CA LYS A 4 -5.50 8.66 -2.86
C LYS A 4 -5.78 8.18 -4.28
N LYS A 5 -6.64 8.90 -4.98
CA LYS A 5 -6.94 8.61 -6.38
C LYS A 5 -5.79 9.05 -7.28
N GLY A 6 -5.70 8.47 -8.45
CA GLY A 6 -4.71 8.86 -9.44
C GLY A 6 -3.41 8.08 -9.37
N TYR A 7 -3.39 6.98 -8.65
CA TYR A 7 -2.23 6.09 -8.60
C TYR A 7 -2.56 4.76 -9.24
N THR A 8 -1.60 4.20 -9.95
CA THR A 8 -1.74 2.89 -10.59
C THR A 8 -0.59 2.00 -10.17
N LEU A 9 -0.92 0.78 -9.80
CA LEU A 9 0.05 -0.23 -9.43
C LEU A 9 0.46 -0.99 -10.70
N ARG A 10 1.76 -1.04 -10.97
CA ARG A 10 2.31 -1.73 -12.15
C ARG A 10 3.32 -2.78 -11.74
N PRO A 11 3.32 -3.93 -12.38
CA PRO A 11 4.35 -4.94 -12.11
C PRO A 11 5.70 -4.49 -12.67
N LEU A 12 6.76 -4.80 -11.93
CA LEU A 12 8.12 -4.50 -12.33
C LEU A 12 9.02 -5.65 -11.86
N GLY A 13 9.28 -6.60 -12.74
CA GLY A 13 10.03 -7.80 -12.36
C GLY A 13 9.24 -8.62 -11.34
N THR A 14 9.85 -8.93 -10.22
CA THR A 14 9.20 -9.67 -9.13
C THR A 14 8.52 -8.75 -8.12
N GLU A 15 8.63 -7.44 -8.34
CA GLU A 15 8.03 -6.45 -7.46
C GLU A 15 7.00 -5.62 -8.20
N TYR A 16 6.48 -4.60 -7.54
CA TYR A 16 5.50 -3.70 -8.11
C TYR A 16 5.94 -2.27 -7.85
N ILE A 17 5.49 -1.35 -8.70
CA ILE A 17 5.64 0.07 -8.41
C ILE A 17 4.28 0.76 -8.49
N LEU A 18 4.10 1.71 -7.59
CA LEU A 18 2.92 2.55 -7.59
C LEU A 18 3.31 3.88 -8.23
N VAL A 19 2.63 4.23 -9.30
CA VAL A 19 2.94 5.45 -10.07
C VAL A 19 1.73 6.35 -10.12
N ALA A 20 1.98 7.66 -10.09
CA ALA A 20 0.94 8.65 -10.24
C ALA A 20 0.54 8.73 -11.71
N GLU A 21 -0.75 8.59 -12.00
CA GLU A 21 -1.28 8.70 -13.35
C GLU A 21 -1.66 10.12 -13.67
N GLY A 22 -1.52 10.47 -14.94
CA GLY A 22 -1.96 11.76 -15.43
C GLY A 22 -1.16 12.94 -14.94
N LEU A 23 -0.15 12.72 -14.14
CA LEU A 23 0.75 13.77 -13.74
C LEU A 23 1.95 13.82 -14.65
N GLU A 24 2.52 14.99 -14.73
CA GLU A 24 3.72 15.16 -15.52
C GLU A 24 4.77 14.15 -15.07
N VAL A 25 5.33 13.52 -16.06
CA VAL A 25 6.16 12.32 -15.95
C VAL A 25 7.46 12.56 -15.21
N ALA A 26 7.71 13.77 -14.81
CA ALA A 26 9.03 14.17 -14.35
C ALA A 26 9.30 13.85 -12.89
N ASP A 27 8.31 13.39 -12.14
CA ASP A 27 8.51 13.24 -10.70
C ASP A 27 8.70 11.80 -10.29
N ALA A 28 9.89 11.26 -10.59
CA ALA A 28 10.27 9.92 -10.17
C ALA A 28 10.25 9.74 -8.66
N SER A 29 10.29 10.84 -7.89
CA SER A 29 10.21 10.78 -6.43
C SER A 29 8.86 10.31 -5.92
N ARG A 30 7.85 10.27 -6.80
CA ARG A 30 6.51 9.78 -6.45
C ARG A 30 6.28 8.32 -6.81
N MET A 31 7.30 7.64 -7.27
CA MET A 31 7.23 6.21 -7.51
C MET A 31 7.56 5.48 -6.22
N ILE A 32 6.75 4.51 -5.87
CA ILE A 32 6.94 3.72 -4.65
C ILE A 32 7.06 2.26 -5.04
N SER A 33 8.17 1.64 -4.64
CA SER A 33 8.34 0.21 -4.81
C SER A 33 7.54 -0.54 -3.76
N MET A 34 6.88 -1.60 -4.18
CA MET A 34 6.12 -2.47 -3.28
C MET A 34 6.50 -3.92 -3.55
N ASN A 35 6.70 -4.69 -2.47
CA ASN A 35 6.81 -6.12 -2.62
C ASN A 35 5.41 -6.69 -2.88
N SER A 36 5.33 -7.99 -3.17
CA SER A 36 4.05 -8.62 -3.52
C SER A 36 3.02 -8.52 -2.39
N THR A 37 3.46 -8.57 -1.14
CA THR A 37 2.56 -8.44 0.02
C THR A 37 1.95 -7.04 0.10
N ALA A 38 2.78 -6.01 0.00
CA ALA A 38 2.30 -4.63 0.03
C ALA A 38 1.38 -4.35 -1.15
N ALA A 39 1.71 -4.86 -2.34
CA ALA A 39 0.88 -4.71 -3.53
C ALA A 39 -0.47 -5.38 -3.35
N PHE A 40 -0.50 -6.57 -2.76
CA PHE A 40 -1.76 -7.26 -2.46
C PHE A 40 -2.65 -6.41 -1.55
N LEU A 41 -2.07 -5.87 -0.47
CA LEU A 41 -2.82 -5.04 0.47
C LEU A 41 -3.35 -3.78 -0.21
N TRP A 42 -2.53 -3.14 -1.03
CA TRP A 42 -2.97 -1.97 -1.78
C TRP A 42 -4.16 -2.28 -2.67
N MET A 43 -4.09 -3.37 -3.44
CA MET A 43 -5.17 -3.76 -4.35
C MET A 43 -6.47 -4.06 -3.61
N GLU A 44 -6.36 -4.64 -2.41
CA GLU A 44 -7.54 -5.01 -1.63
C GLU A 44 -8.27 -3.79 -1.05
N VAL A 45 -7.54 -2.72 -0.74
CA VAL A 45 -8.13 -1.55 -0.09
C VAL A 45 -8.29 -0.35 -1.01
N GLU A 46 -7.78 -0.43 -2.23
CA GLU A 46 -7.85 0.68 -3.18
C GLU A 46 -9.29 1.09 -3.43
N GLY A 47 -9.56 2.38 -3.27
CA GLY A 47 -10.89 2.92 -3.47
C GLY A 47 -11.87 2.64 -2.35
N LYS A 48 -11.40 2.10 -1.23
CA LYS A 48 -12.24 1.75 -0.09
C LYS A 48 -11.76 2.46 1.17
N GLU A 49 -12.67 2.62 2.11
CA GLU A 49 -12.34 3.04 3.46
C GLU A 49 -11.68 1.86 4.18
N PHE A 50 -10.59 2.10 4.89
CA PHE A 50 -9.90 1.04 5.64
C PHE A 50 -9.13 1.63 6.81
N ASP A 51 -8.68 0.75 7.69
CA ASP A 51 -7.82 1.12 8.81
C ASP A 51 -6.71 0.07 8.97
N ALA A 52 -5.86 0.25 9.98
CA ALA A 52 -4.77 -0.68 10.23
C ALA A 52 -5.30 -2.09 10.51
N GLN A 53 -6.41 -2.20 11.21
CA GLN A 53 -6.99 -3.50 11.54
C GLN A 53 -7.42 -4.25 10.28
N THR A 54 -7.96 -3.53 9.30
CA THR A 54 -8.32 -4.11 7.99
C THR A 54 -7.11 -4.79 7.36
N LEU A 55 -5.98 -4.10 7.34
CA LEU A 55 -4.75 -4.63 6.74
C LEU A 55 -4.20 -5.81 7.54
N ILE A 56 -4.25 -5.72 8.87
CA ILE A 56 -3.81 -6.82 9.74
C ILE A 56 -4.64 -8.08 9.46
N ASP A 57 -5.95 -7.94 9.39
CA ASP A 57 -6.83 -9.07 9.11
C ASP A 57 -6.57 -9.70 7.74
N LEU A 58 -6.31 -8.87 6.73
CA LEU A 58 -5.96 -9.36 5.40
C LEU A 58 -4.67 -10.18 5.43
N LEU A 59 -3.67 -9.74 6.17
CA LEU A 59 -2.42 -10.49 6.30
C LEU A 59 -2.64 -11.82 6.98
N ILE A 60 -3.38 -11.86 8.06
CA ILE A 60 -3.64 -13.09 8.81
C ILE A 60 -4.45 -14.07 7.96
N ASP A 61 -5.41 -13.57 7.20
CA ASP A 61 -6.27 -14.42 6.37
C ASP A 61 -5.53 -15.04 5.18
N ASN A 62 -4.46 -14.43 4.72
CA ASN A 62 -3.76 -14.84 3.50
C ASN A 62 -2.35 -15.39 3.72
N TRP A 63 -1.78 -15.18 4.89
CA TRP A 63 -0.45 -15.68 5.25
C TRP A 63 -0.48 -16.28 6.65
N GLU A 64 0.35 -17.28 6.88
CA GLU A 64 0.47 -17.90 8.20
C GLU A 64 1.40 -17.08 9.09
N ILE A 65 0.89 -15.96 9.60
CA ILE A 65 1.64 -15.10 10.51
C ILE A 65 0.79 -14.79 11.72
N SER A 66 1.47 -14.51 12.84
CA SER A 66 0.78 -14.11 14.07
C SER A 66 0.22 -12.70 13.92
N ARG A 67 -0.79 -12.39 14.72
CA ARG A 67 -1.36 -11.04 14.77
C ARG A 67 -0.31 -10.02 15.18
N GLU A 68 0.59 -10.38 16.09
CA GLU A 68 1.66 -9.50 16.53
C GLU A 68 2.60 -9.14 15.38
N THR A 69 3.01 -10.12 14.58
CA THR A 69 3.86 -9.88 13.41
C THR A 69 3.12 -9.05 12.38
N ALA A 70 1.86 -9.39 12.10
CA ALA A 70 1.05 -8.63 11.15
C ALA A 70 0.91 -7.16 11.58
N ALA A 71 0.70 -6.91 12.86
CA ALA A 71 0.57 -5.54 13.37
C ALA A 71 1.86 -4.74 13.17
N LYS A 72 3.01 -5.36 13.39
CA LYS A 72 4.30 -4.70 13.16
C LYS A 72 4.51 -4.38 11.69
N ASP A 73 4.21 -5.33 10.82
CA ASP A 73 4.37 -5.16 9.38
C ASP A 73 3.45 -4.06 8.85
N VAL A 74 2.21 -4.03 9.32
CA VAL A 74 1.24 -3.00 8.92
C VAL A 74 1.67 -1.63 9.42
N ASP A 75 2.21 -1.53 10.63
CA ASP A 75 2.69 -0.26 11.16
C ASP A 75 3.78 0.33 10.27
N VAL A 76 4.76 -0.48 9.87
CA VAL A 76 5.83 -0.05 8.97
C VAL A 76 5.28 0.35 7.61
N LEU A 77 4.37 -0.46 7.08
CA LEU A 77 3.77 -0.20 5.77
C LEU A 77 2.99 1.12 5.75
N LEU A 78 2.17 1.36 6.77
CA LEU A 78 1.37 2.58 6.84
C LEU A 78 2.24 3.81 7.03
N LYS A 79 3.32 3.71 7.79
CA LYS A 79 4.27 4.82 7.92
C LYS A 79 4.88 5.16 6.56
N SER A 80 5.22 4.14 5.79
CA SER A 80 5.75 4.31 4.44
C SER A 80 4.73 4.98 3.51
N TRP A 81 3.48 4.48 3.53
CA TRP A 81 2.43 5.04 2.69
C TRP A 81 2.11 6.49 3.06
N LYS A 82 2.09 6.81 4.35
CA LYS A 82 1.84 8.18 4.81
C LYS A 82 2.98 9.10 4.41
N LYS A 83 4.21 8.64 4.56
CA LYS A 83 5.39 9.42 4.16
C LYS A 83 5.40 9.69 2.66
N ALA A 84 4.96 8.73 1.87
CA ALA A 84 4.86 8.86 0.42
C ALA A 84 3.63 9.65 -0.02
N ASP A 85 2.73 9.95 0.91
CA ASP A 85 1.53 10.76 0.67
C ASP A 85 0.57 10.12 -0.34
N VAL A 86 0.42 8.81 -0.25
CA VAL A 86 -0.50 8.06 -1.12
C VAL A 86 -1.78 7.62 -0.43
N VAL A 87 -1.93 7.93 0.85
CA VAL A 87 -3.15 7.68 1.61
C VAL A 87 -3.63 8.96 2.27
N VAL A 88 -4.93 9.03 2.48
CA VAL A 88 -5.57 10.13 3.19
C VAL A 88 -6.01 9.60 4.55
N ASP A 89 -5.56 10.23 5.60
CA ASP A 89 -5.95 9.88 6.96
C ASP A 89 -7.06 10.84 7.38
N ASP A 90 -8.25 10.32 7.39
CA ASP A 90 -9.45 11.12 7.73
C ASP A 90 -9.55 11.43 9.21
#